data_9d6b6b1055ce322af276e768a8617b90
#
_entry.id   9d6b6b1055ce322af276e768a8617b90
#
_cell.length_a   1.000
_cell.length_b   1.000
_cell.length_c   1.000
_cell.angle_alpha   90.00
_cell.angle_beta   90.00
_cell.angle_gamma   90.00
#
_symmetry.space_group_name_H-M   'P 1'
#
loop_
_entity.id
_entity.type
_entity.pdbx_description
1 polymer ?
#
loop_
_entity_poly.entity_id
_entity_poly.type
_entity_poly.pdbx_seq_one_letter_code
_entity_poly.pdbx_strand_id
1 'polypeptide(L)'
;MNAEFKPVPAKKRGRPTSKSARNVRENLIIAARSCFIEKNYQQVTTREIAARAQSTMAMIHYYFGNKEGLFQAMFIETFEPLHQMVLDGVENPPESFSDFFQRYYALMSEYPGFIVVILKCLLFEDGPLEDDFIQQRFREKCRPMEIMLRKMQERGVLNPKLDPKMLHISMLSLMNQPFLMAPNLEVTMGITPDKAFWMELAEHQCNLLENGCLNRQATA
;
A
#
# COMPACT_ATOMS: atom_id res chain seq x y z
N MET A 1 -10.69 -43.98 50.87
CA MET A 1 -9.42 -43.57 50.25
C MET A 1 -9.74 -42.37 49.37
N ASN A 2 -9.59 -41.14 49.94
CA ASN A 2 -9.84 -39.89 49.20
C ASN A 2 -8.56 -39.50 48.49
N ALA A 3 -8.60 -39.47 47.15
CA ALA A 3 -7.52 -38.92 46.34
C ALA A 3 -7.64 -37.41 46.26
N GLU A 4 -6.74 -36.69 46.91
CA GLU A 4 -6.61 -35.21 46.80
C GLU A 4 -6.13 -34.82 45.39
N PHE A 5 -6.98 -34.04 44.74
CA PHE A 5 -6.65 -33.45 43.44
C PHE A 5 -5.78 -32.19 43.65
N LYS A 6 -4.47 -32.28 43.40
CA LYS A 6 -3.56 -31.13 43.45
C LYS A 6 -3.72 -30.30 42.16
N PRO A 7 -4.04 -28.99 42.26
CA PRO A 7 -4.13 -28.14 41.07
C PRO A 7 -2.74 -27.94 40.45
N VAL A 8 -2.67 -28.12 39.12
CA VAL A 8 -1.47 -27.85 38.33
C VAL A 8 -1.24 -26.31 38.30
N PRO A 9 -0.04 -25.80 38.62
CA PRO A 9 0.23 -24.38 38.66
C PRO A 9 0.14 -23.80 37.26
N ALA A 10 -0.67 -22.72 37.09
CA ALA A 10 -0.79 -21.98 35.87
C ALA A 10 0.57 -21.38 35.46
N LYS A 11 1.07 -21.74 34.27
CA LYS A 11 2.29 -21.20 33.68
C LYS A 11 2.16 -19.67 33.57
N LYS A 12 2.94 -18.92 34.35
CA LYS A 12 3.07 -17.46 34.21
C LYS A 12 3.55 -17.17 32.77
N ARG A 13 2.70 -16.51 31.97
CA ARG A 13 3.10 -16.02 30.66
C ARG A 13 4.19 -14.97 30.86
N GLY A 14 5.43 -15.30 30.52
CA GLY A 14 6.55 -14.39 30.55
C GLY A 14 6.34 -13.23 29.55
N ARG A 15 6.96 -12.08 29.86
CA ARG A 15 6.98 -10.90 28.96
C ARG A 15 7.51 -11.36 27.59
N PRO A 16 6.83 -11.02 26.46
CA PRO A 16 7.27 -11.40 25.12
C PRO A 16 8.71 -10.91 24.88
N THR A 17 9.54 -11.74 24.28
CA THR A 17 10.87 -11.32 23.81
C THR A 17 10.69 -10.31 22.67
N SER A 18 11.66 -9.41 22.46
CA SER A 18 11.58 -8.36 21.42
C SER A 18 11.24 -8.93 20.02
N LYS A 19 11.74 -10.11 19.69
CA LYS A 19 11.46 -10.82 18.43
C LYS A 19 10.02 -11.35 18.37
N SER A 20 9.48 -11.87 19.48
CA SER A 20 8.08 -12.33 19.59
C SER A 20 7.09 -11.14 19.51
N ALA A 21 7.44 -10.01 20.11
CA ALA A 21 6.62 -8.79 20.07
C ALA A 21 6.55 -8.20 18.67
N ARG A 22 7.66 -8.19 17.92
CA ARG A 22 7.71 -7.74 16.52
C ARG A 22 6.81 -8.59 15.62
N ASN A 23 6.86 -9.91 15.77
CA ASN A 23 5.98 -10.81 15.02
C ASN A 23 4.48 -10.57 15.30
N VAL A 24 4.10 -10.26 16.55
CA VAL A 24 2.69 -10.01 16.90
C VAL A 24 2.19 -8.72 16.24
N ARG A 25 2.98 -7.65 16.27
CA ARG A 25 2.63 -6.37 15.63
C ARG A 25 2.46 -6.54 14.11
N GLU A 26 3.39 -7.21 13.47
CA GLU A 26 3.39 -7.51 12.04
C GLU A 26 2.17 -8.36 11.62
N ASN A 27 1.88 -9.42 12.38
CA ASN A 27 0.72 -10.28 12.15
C ASN A 27 -0.61 -9.50 12.27
N LEU A 28 -0.70 -8.55 13.19
CA LEU A 28 -1.88 -7.68 13.33
C LEU A 28 -2.07 -6.79 12.10
N ILE A 29 -1.00 -6.23 11.53
CA ILE A 29 -1.06 -5.42 10.31
C ILE A 29 -1.48 -6.27 9.09
N ILE A 30 -0.91 -7.47 8.93
CA ILE A 30 -1.27 -8.40 7.85
C ILE A 30 -2.75 -8.80 7.96
N ALA A 31 -3.20 -9.16 9.16
CA ALA A 31 -4.60 -9.53 9.41
C ALA A 31 -5.55 -8.34 9.17
N ALA A 32 -5.18 -7.14 9.60
CA ALA A 32 -5.95 -5.92 9.37
C ALA A 32 -6.11 -5.65 7.87
N ARG A 33 -5.02 -5.74 7.08
CA ARG A 33 -5.06 -5.57 5.63
C ARG A 33 -6.05 -6.52 4.98
N SER A 34 -5.99 -7.80 5.30
CA SER A 34 -6.93 -8.79 4.77
C SER A 34 -8.39 -8.48 5.15
N CYS A 35 -8.65 -8.10 6.41
CA CYS A 35 -10.00 -7.75 6.86
C CYS A 35 -10.58 -6.53 6.12
N PHE A 36 -9.76 -5.48 5.93
CA PHE A 36 -10.22 -4.25 5.27
C PHE A 36 -10.35 -4.39 3.75
N ILE A 37 -9.63 -5.31 3.12
CA ILE A 37 -9.85 -5.68 1.71
C ILE A 37 -11.20 -6.38 1.55
N GLU A 38 -11.52 -7.32 2.43
CA GLU A 38 -12.74 -8.13 2.36
C GLU A 38 -14.01 -7.34 2.72
N LYS A 39 -13.91 -6.39 3.67
CA LYS A 39 -15.06 -5.69 4.24
C LYS A 39 -14.84 -4.17 4.28
N ASN A 40 -15.95 -3.43 4.42
CA ASN A 40 -15.87 -2.00 4.68
C ASN A 40 -15.33 -1.74 6.09
N TYR A 41 -14.69 -0.59 6.28
CA TYR A 41 -14.07 -0.22 7.57
C TYR A 41 -15.04 -0.39 8.75
N GLN A 42 -16.28 0.08 8.63
CA GLN A 42 -17.27 0.01 9.72
C GLN A 42 -17.60 -1.43 10.14
N GLN A 43 -17.59 -2.37 9.22
CA GLN A 43 -17.92 -3.77 9.45
C GLN A 43 -16.79 -4.58 10.09
N VAL A 44 -15.54 -4.12 9.94
CA VAL A 44 -14.36 -4.79 10.52
C VAL A 44 -14.28 -4.48 12.00
N THR A 45 -14.08 -5.52 12.82
CA THR A 45 -13.92 -5.38 14.27
C THR A 45 -12.50 -5.71 14.72
N THR A 46 -12.05 -5.08 15.81
CA THR A 46 -10.74 -5.41 16.43
C THR A 46 -10.68 -6.85 16.90
N ARG A 47 -11.82 -7.44 17.31
CA ARG A 47 -11.93 -8.85 17.70
C ARG A 47 -11.65 -9.79 16.52
N GLU A 48 -12.19 -9.48 15.34
CA GLU A 48 -11.96 -10.25 14.12
C GLU A 48 -10.50 -10.19 13.68
N ILE A 49 -9.91 -8.98 13.68
CA ILE A 49 -8.50 -8.79 13.34
C ILE A 49 -7.60 -9.56 14.32
N ALA A 50 -7.85 -9.44 15.63
CA ALA A 50 -7.08 -10.14 16.65
C ALA A 50 -7.16 -11.67 16.49
N ALA A 51 -8.36 -12.21 16.21
CA ALA A 51 -8.55 -13.63 15.96
C ALA A 51 -7.77 -14.10 14.73
N ARG A 52 -7.84 -13.37 13.60
CA ARG A 52 -7.11 -13.70 12.36
C ARG A 52 -5.59 -13.61 12.56
N ALA A 53 -5.12 -12.67 13.35
CA ALA A 53 -3.70 -12.51 13.71
C ALA A 53 -3.21 -13.53 14.78
N GLN A 54 -4.06 -14.43 15.25
CA GLN A 54 -3.79 -15.31 16.39
C GLN A 54 -3.28 -14.54 17.63
N SER A 55 -3.90 -13.39 17.88
CA SER A 55 -3.52 -12.43 18.91
C SER A 55 -4.72 -12.04 19.78
N THR A 56 -4.63 -10.95 20.53
CA THR A 56 -5.70 -10.45 21.39
C THR A 56 -6.01 -8.98 21.10
N MET A 57 -7.22 -8.53 21.44
CA MET A 57 -7.59 -7.10 21.34
C MET A 57 -6.68 -6.21 22.21
N ALA A 58 -6.19 -6.72 23.35
CA ALA A 58 -5.25 -6.01 24.20
C ALA A 58 -3.95 -5.66 23.46
N MET A 59 -3.50 -6.53 22.55
CA MET A 59 -2.31 -6.26 21.73
C MET A 59 -2.57 -5.20 20.67
N ILE A 60 -3.78 -5.11 20.11
CA ILE A 60 -4.16 -4.00 19.22
C ILE A 60 -4.10 -2.67 20.00
N HIS A 61 -4.70 -2.64 21.19
CA HIS A 61 -4.62 -1.45 22.06
C HIS A 61 -3.19 -1.08 22.43
N TYR A 62 -2.37 -2.06 22.72
CA TYR A 62 -0.97 -1.84 23.12
C TYR A 62 -0.12 -1.25 21.97
N TYR A 63 -0.25 -1.77 20.74
CA TYR A 63 0.59 -1.33 19.61
C TYR A 63 0.03 -0.14 18.83
N PHE A 64 -1.29 0.01 18.78
CA PHE A 64 -1.96 0.92 17.85
C PHE A 64 -2.99 1.85 18.54
N GLY A 65 -3.28 1.63 19.81
CA GLY A 65 -4.27 2.38 20.55
C GLY A 65 -5.72 1.94 20.27
N ASN A 66 -6.13 1.93 19.01
CA ASN A 66 -7.49 1.57 18.60
C ASN A 66 -7.51 0.99 17.17
N LYS A 67 -8.72 0.76 16.62
CA LYS A 67 -8.90 0.26 15.24
C LYS A 67 -8.38 1.25 14.20
N GLU A 68 -8.58 2.54 14.45
CA GLU A 68 -8.12 3.60 13.57
C GLU A 68 -6.59 3.67 13.50
N GLY A 69 -5.90 3.68 14.65
CA GLY A 69 -4.43 3.66 14.68
C GLY A 69 -3.84 2.41 14.02
N LEU A 70 -4.51 1.25 14.13
CA LEU A 70 -4.11 0.05 13.39
C LEU A 70 -4.31 0.22 11.88
N PHE A 71 -5.42 0.83 11.44
CA PHE A 71 -5.66 1.12 10.04
C PHE A 71 -4.63 2.10 9.48
N GLN A 72 -4.33 3.17 10.21
CA GLN A 72 -3.31 4.15 9.84
C GLN A 72 -1.91 3.49 9.69
N ALA A 73 -1.52 2.66 10.65
CA ALA A 73 -0.25 1.93 10.60
C ALA A 73 -0.17 0.98 9.40
N MET A 74 -1.24 0.21 9.16
CA MET A 74 -1.35 -0.67 8.00
C MET A 74 -1.20 0.11 6.68
N PHE A 75 -1.89 1.24 6.56
CA PHE A 75 -1.82 2.09 5.38
C PHE A 75 -0.40 2.61 5.14
N ILE A 76 0.21 3.20 6.17
CA ILE A 76 1.56 3.75 6.09
C ILE A 76 2.56 2.66 5.68
N GLU A 77 2.57 1.52 6.36
CA GLU A 77 3.56 0.47 6.15
C GLU A 77 3.39 -0.25 4.81
N THR A 78 2.18 -0.29 4.25
CA THR A 78 1.98 -0.87 2.92
C THR A 78 2.61 -0.01 1.82
N PHE A 79 2.57 1.32 1.95
CA PHE A 79 3.14 2.23 0.96
C PHE A 79 4.59 2.65 1.23
N GLU A 80 5.14 2.30 2.39
CA GLU A 80 6.49 2.74 2.77
C GLU A 80 7.56 2.37 1.73
N PRO A 81 7.58 1.13 1.15
CA PRO A 81 8.59 0.79 0.14
C PRO A 81 8.54 1.69 -1.11
N LEU A 82 7.32 2.05 -1.56
CA LEU A 82 7.15 2.95 -2.71
C LEU A 82 7.51 4.39 -2.36
N HIS A 83 7.17 4.81 -1.13
CA HIS A 83 7.51 6.15 -0.67
C HIS A 83 9.02 6.36 -0.58
N GLN A 84 9.76 5.40 -0.03
CA GLN A 84 11.22 5.45 0.02
C GLN A 84 11.83 5.51 -1.38
N MET A 85 11.32 4.71 -2.32
CA MET A 85 11.78 4.75 -3.71
C MET A 85 11.59 6.14 -4.36
N VAL A 86 10.46 6.81 -4.08
CA VAL A 86 10.24 8.17 -4.58
C VAL A 86 11.18 9.16 -3.92
N LEU A 87 11.44 9.03 -2.61
CA LEU A 87 12.41 9.88 -1.91
C LEU A 87 13.82 9.70 -2.46
N ASP A 88 14.24 8.46 -2.71
CA ASP A 88 15.54 8.16 -3.35
C ASP A 88 15.59 8.79 -4.76
N GLY A 89 14.48 8.73 -5.51
CA GLY A 89 14.32 9.39 -6.80
C GLY A 89 14.36 10.91 -6.75
N VAL A 90 14.01 11.53 -5.62
CA VAL A 90 14.20 12.99 -5.43
C VAL A 90 15.68 13.34 -5.35
N GLU A 91 16.49 12.52 -4.68
CA GLU A 91 17.95 12.72 -4.60
C GLU A 91 18.65 12.34 -5.90
N ASN A 92 18.24 11.22 -6.50
CA ASN A 92 18.82 10.66 -7.73
C ASN A 92 17.71 10.41 -8.75
N PRO A 93 17.24 11.45 -9.48
CA PRO A 93 16.16 11.30 -10.44
C PRO A 93 16.46 10.24 -11.49
N PRO A 94 15.54 9.28 -11.69
CA PRO A 94 15.73 8.17 -12.62
C PRO A 94 15.66 8.65 -14.08
N GLU A 95 16.26 7.89 -14.99
CA GLU A 95 16.17 8.13 -16.44
C GLU A 95 14.96 7.44 -17.10
N SER A 96 14.27 6.58 -16.35
CA SER A 96 13.12 5.80 -16.82
C SER A 96 12.12 5.59 -15.67
N PHE A 97 10.87 5.34 -16.02
CA PHE A 97 9.83 4.96 -15.06
C PHE A 97 9.76 3.44 -14.80
N SER A 98 10.56 2.64 -15.52
CA SER A 98 10.44 1.18 -15.51
C SER A 98 10.55 0.57 -14.10
N ASP A 99 11.58 0.94 -13.33
CA ASP A 99 11.77 0.43 -11.96
C ASP A 99 10.60 0.82 -11.04
N PHE A 100 10.08 2.04 -11.18
CA PHE A 100 8.93 2.49 -10.41
C PHE A 100 7.66 1.70 -10.73
N PHE A 101 7.35 1.51 -12.02
CA PHE A 101 6.19 0.74 -12.43
C PHE A 101 6.29 -0.73 -11.99
N GLN A 102 7.45 -1.36 -12.21
CA GLN A 102 7.66 -2.76 -11.82
C GLN A 102 7.48 -2.97 -10.30
N ARG A 103 8.08 -2.12 -9.47
CA ARG A 103 7.94 -2.22 -8.01
C ARG A 103 6.51 -1.94 -7.54
N TYR A 104 5.84 -0.97 -8.15
CA TYR A 104 4.45 -0.68 -7.84
C TYR A 104 3.56 -1.88 -8.16
N TYR A 105 3.69 -2.43 -9.36
CA TYR A 105 2.89 -3.59 -9.78
C TYR A 105 3.23 -4.84 -8.97
N ALA A 106 4.48 -5.08 -8.64
CA ALA A 106 4.89 -6.16 -7.76
C ALA A 106 4.20 -6.05 -6.39
N LEU A 107 4.23 -4.87 -5.76
CA LEU A 107 3.58 -4.64 -4.47
C LEU A 107 2.06 -4.79 -4.57
N MET A 108 1.42 -4.16 -5.57
CA MET A 108 -0.04 -4.21 -5.70
C MET A 108 -0.55 -5.58 -6.11
N SER A 109 0.23 -6.39 -6.84
CA SER A 109 -0.15 -7.77 -7.17
C SER A 109 -0.22 -8.70 -5.96
N GLU A 110 0.52 -8.39 -4.89
CA GLU A 110 0.41 -9.08 -3.61
C GLU A 110 -0.88 -8.69 -2.85
N TYR A 111 -1.40 -7.48 -3.10
CA TYR A 111 -2.55 -6.91 -2.39
C TYR A 111 -3.54 -6.23 -3.35
N PRO A 112 -4.09 -6.95 -4.36
CA PRO A 112 -4.86 -6.33 -5.45
C PRO A 112 -6.12 -5.59 -4.97
N GLY A 113 -6.73 -5.99 -3.85
CA GLY A 113 -7.85 -5.28 -3.25
C GLY A 113 -7.47 -4.01 -2.46
N PHE A 114 -6.18 -3.75 -2.26
CA PHE A 114 -5.76 -2.65 -1.37
C PHE A 114 -6.06 -1.27 -1.96
N ILE A 115 -5.94 -1.10 -3.28
CA ILE A 115 -6.29 0.16 -3.94
C ILE A 115 -7.79 0.50 -3.76
N VAL A 116 -8.65 -0.52 -3.72
CA VAL A 116 -10.08 -0.33 -3.46
C VAL A 116 -10.31 0.21 -2.05
N VAL A 117 -9.57 -0.29 -1.05
CA VAL A 117 -9.62 0.22 0.33
C VAL A 117 -9.23 1.70 0.37
N ILE A 118 -8.15 2.06 -0.33
CA ILE A 118 -7.69 3.45 -0.40
C ILE A 118 -8.75 4.36 -1.02
N LEU A 119 -9.31 3.95 -2.16
CA LEU A 119 -10.32 4.75 -2.84
C LEU A 119 -11.61 4.86 -2.03
N LYS A 120 -12.01 3.80 -1.33
CA LYS A 120 -13.14 3.89 -0.40
C LYS A 120 -12.88 4.94 0.69
N CYS A 121 -11.68 5.00 1.25
CA CYS A 121 -11.33 6.00 2.24
C CYS A 121 -11.26 7.43 1.68
N LEU A 122 -10.90 7.59 0.40
CA LEU A 122 -10.76 8.90 -0.24
C LEU A 122 -12.07 9.46 -0.77
N LEU A 123 -12.95 8.60 -1.28
CA LEU A 123 -14.15 9.01 -2.01
C LEU A 123 -15.43 8.92 -1.17
N PHE A 124 -15.45 8.09 -0.13
CA PHE A 124 -16.60 7.90 0.71
C PHE A 124 -16.21 8.27 2.13
N GLU A 125 -16.99 9.15 2.75
CA GLU A 125 -16.82 9.60 4.15
C GLU A 125 -16.92 8.47 5.19
N ASP A 126 -17.08 7.22 4.75
CA ASP A 126 -17.13 6.02 5.58
C ASP A 126 -15.75 5.53 6.08
N GLY A 127 -14.70 6.30 5.85
CA GLY A 127 -13.34 6.00 6.31
C GLY A 127 -13.11 6.38 7.78
N PRO A 128 -12.12 5.76 8.44
CA PRO A 128 -11.78 6.05 9.83
C PRO A 128 -10.98 7.34 10.01
N LEU A 129 -10.72 8.03 8.95
CA LEU A 129 -9.69 9.03 8.92
C LEU A 129 -10.37 10.39 8.91
N GLU A 130 -10.16 11.15 9.98
CA GLU A 130 -10.43 12.58 9.95
C GLU A 130 -9.84 13.17 8.68
N ASP A 131 -10.59 14.01 7.97
CA ASP A 131 -10.22 14.59 6.68
C ASP A 131 -8.77 15.13 6.66
N ASP A 132 -8.32 15.69 7.77
CA ASP A 132 -6.97 16.24 7.91
C ASP A 132 -5.87 15.17 7.83
N PHE A 133 -6.05 13.97 8.39
CA PHE A 133 -5.01 12.92 8.38
C PHE A 133 -4.74 12.39 6.99
N ILE A 134 -5.80 12.03 6.24
CA ILE A 134 -5.65 11.55 4.85
C ILE A 134 -5.06 12.65 4.00
N GLN A 135 -5.63 13.85 4.04
CA GLN A 135 -5.18 14.97 3.22
C GLN A 135 -3.72 15.33 3.51
N GLN A 136 -3.30 15.33 4.76
CA GLN A 136 -1.91 15.59 5.13
C GLN A 136 -0.99 14.48 4.61
N ARG A 137 -1.33 13.20 4.84
CA ARG A 137 -0.51 12.06 4.41
C ARG A 137 -0.42 11.93 2.89
N PHE A 138 -1.50 12.21 2.17
CA PHE A 138 -1.45 12.25 0.72
C PHE A 138 -0.60 13.41 0.21
N ARG A 139 -0.71 14.61 0.78
CA ARG A 139 0.16 15.74 0.44
C ARG A 139 1.64 15.42 0.68
N GLU A 140 1.97 14.83 1.83
CA GLU A 140 3.34 14.42 2.17
C GLU A 140 3.89 13.38 1.18
N LYS A 141 3.06 12.48 0.67
CA LYS A 141 3.47 11.42 -0.28
C LYS A 141 3.44 11.83 -1.74
N CYS A 142 2.54 12.73 -2.15
CA CYS A 142 2.45 13.23 -3.52
C CYS A 142 3.51 14.28 -3.86
N ARG A 143 3.88 15.11 -2.89
CA ARG A 143 4.87 16.19 -3.08
C ARG A 143 6.26 15.68 -3.53
N PRO A 144 6.85 14.63 -2.95
CA PRO A 144 8.11 14.07 -3.42
C PRO A 144 8.07 13.62 -4.88
N MET A 145 6.97 12.99 -5.31
CA MET A 145 6.80 12.58 -6.71
C MET A 145 6.85 13.80 -7.66
N GLU A 146 6.15 14.88 -7.34
CA GLU A 146 6.19 16.11 -8.14
C GLU A 146 7.61 16.68 -8.21
N ILE A 147 8.34 16.70 -7.09
CA ILE A 147 9.73 17.19 -7.04
C ILE A 147 10.63 16.30 -7.92
N MET A 148 10.51 14.98 -7.83
CA MET A 148 11.27 14.03 -8.65
C MET A 148 11.01 14.28 -10.15
N LEU A 149 9.75 14.42 -10.56
CA LEU A 149 9.38 14.68 -11.95
C LEU A 149 9.96 16.01 -12.46
N ARG A 150 9.95 17.07 -11.63
CA ARG A 150 10.60 18.36 -11.98
C ARG A 150 12.10 18.22 -12.19
N LYS A 151 12.77 17.50 -11.30
CA LYS A 151 14.21 17.23 -11.45
C LYS A 151 14.53 16.42 -12.71
N MET A 152 13.67 15.46 -13.09
CA MET A 152 13.79 14.75 -14.35
C MET A 152 13.64 15.70 -15.57
N GLN A 153 12.76 16.70 -15.49
CA GLN A 153 12.65 17.74 -16.53
C GLN A 153 13.89 18.61 -16.59
N GLU A 154 14.40 19.06 -15.45
CA GLU A 154 15.62 19.88 -15.35
C GLU A 154 16.85 19.16 -15.92
N ARG A 155 16.90 17.83 -15.82
CA ARG A 155 17.92 16.98 -16.44
C ARG A 155 17.68 16.70 -17.95
N GLY A 156 16.56 17.14 -18.49
CA GLY A 156 16.21 16.91 -19.89
C GLY A 156 15.66 15.50 -20.18
N VAL A 157 15.41 14.68 -19.15
CA VAL A 157 14.83 13.34 -19.31
C VAL A 157 13.37 13.43 -19.73
N LEU A 158 12.59 14.31 -19.09
CA LEU A 158 11.20 14.53 -19.43
C LEU A 158 11.03 15.72 -20.38
N ASN A 159 10.01 15.63 -21.23
CA ASN A 159 9.61 16.73 -22.09
C ASN A 159 9.27 17.97 -21.24
N PRO A 160 9.95 19.11 -21.46
CA PRO A 160 9.76 20.34 -20.65
C PRO A 160 8.37 20.96 -20.80
N LYS A 161 7.58 20.56 -21.80
CA LYS A 161 6.21 21.05 -22.01
C LYS A 161 5.17 20.32 -21.15
N LEU A 162 5.53 19.21 -20.50
CA LEU A 162 4.62 18.46 -19.61
C LEU A 162 4.50 19.18 -18.27
N ASP A 163 3.28 19.31 -17.77
CA ASP A 163 3.06 19.70 -16.39
C ASP A 163 3.30 18.48 -15.47
N PRO A 164 4.24 18.54 -14.49
CA PRO A 164 4.53 17.41 -13.59
C PRO A 164 3.33 16.94 -12.78
N LYS A 165 2.39 17.84 -12.44
CA LYS A 165 1.17 17.48 -11.71
C LYS A 165 0.23 16.66 -12.59
N MET A 166 0.03 17.10 -13.84
CA MET A 166 -0.80 16.37 -14.81
C MET A 166 -0.19 15.01 -15.15
N LEU A 167 1.14 14.95 -15.29
CA LEU A 167 1.85 13.69 -15.49
C LEU A 167 1.66 12.77 -14.29
N HIS A 168 1.79 13.26 -13.06
CA HIS A 168 1.55 12.48 -11.85
C HIS A 168 0.12 11.92 -11.81
N ILE A 169 -0.89 12.73 -12.11
CA ILE A 169 -2.29 12.27 -12.17
C ILE A 169 -2.45 11.16 -13.23
N SER A 170 -1.84 11.34 -14.40
CA SER A 170 -1.87 10.33 -15.48
C SER A 170 -1.21 9.02 -15.05
N MET A 171 -0.05 9.09 -14.37
CA MET A 171 0.62 7.92 -13.79
C MET A 171 -0.28 7.20 -12.78
N LEU A 172 -0.88 7.93 -11.83
CA LEU A 172 -1.80 7.34 -10.86
C LEU A 172 -2.99 6.66 -11.53
N SER A 173 -3.55 7.27 -12.58
CA SER A 173 -4.67 6.70 -13.32
C SER A 173 -4.28 5.42 -14.04
N LEU A 174 -3.15 5.42 -14.75
CA LEU A 174 -2.64 4.22 -15.43
C LEU A 174 -2.35 3.08 -14.44
N MET A 175 -1.70 3.39 -13.32
CA MET A 175 -1.25 2.39 -12.37
C MET A 175 -2.37 1.80 -11.51
N ASN A 176 -3.37 2.60 -11.13
CA ASN A 176 -4.43 2.17 -10.22
C ASN A 176 -5.61 1.50 -10.92
N GLN A 177 -5.96 1.98 -12.12
CA GLN A 177 -7.15 1.51 -12.85
C GLN A 177 -7.17 -0.02 -13.08
N PRO A 178 -6.07 -0.69 -13.46
CA PRO A 178 -6.08 -2.13 -13.67
C PRO A 178 -6.45 -2.93 -12.42
N PHE A 179 -5.98 -2.52 -11.24
CA PHE A 179 -6.31 -3.18 -9.98
C PHE A 179 -7.77 -2.96 -9.56
N LEU A 180 -8.36 -1.83 -9.93
CA LEU A 180 -9.80 -1.60 -9.74
C LEU A 180 -10.64 -2.49 -10.63
N MET A 181 -10.17 -2.76 -11.85
CA MET A 181 -10.82 -3.64 -12.80
C MET A 181 -10.54 -5.13 -12.54
N ALA A 182 -9.53 -5.46 -11.74
CA ALA A 182 -9.07 -6.84 -11.52
C ALA A 182 -10.20 -7.85 -11.26
N PRO A 183 -11.22 -7.57 -10.41
CA PRO A 183 -12.31 -8.51 -10.18
C PRO A 183 -13.19 -8.78 -11.40
N ASN A 184 -13.14 -7.90 -12.41
CA ASN A 184 -14.00 -7.97 -13.58
C ASN A 184 -13.22 -8.30 -14.88
N LEU A 185 -11.89 -8.38 -14.86
CA LEU A 185 -11.08 -8.60 -16.05
C LEU A 185 -11.40 -9.92 -16.74
N GLU A 186 -11.69 -10.98 -16.00
CA GLU A 186 -12.04 -12.27 -16.56
C GLU A 186 -13.36 -12.19 -17.32
N VAL A 187 -14.38 -11.56 -16.73
CA VAL A 187 -15.72 -11.45 -17.32
C VAL A 187 -15.74 -10.49 -18.51
N THR A 188 -15.01 -9.38 -18.43
CA THR A 188 -15.06 -8.29 -19.43
C THR A 188 -14.08 -8.47 -20.58
N MET A 189 -12.93 -9.08 -20.32
CA MET A 189 -11.83 -9.17 -21.27
C MET A 189 -11.25 -10.59 -21.44
N GLY A 190 -11.76 -11.58 -20.70
CA GLY A 190 -11.25 -12.95 -20.71
C GLY A 190 -9.84 -13.08 -20.10
N ILE A 191 -9.45 -12.14 -19.23
CA ILE A 191 -8.12 -12.08 -18.62
C ILE A 191 -8.20 -12.53 -17.18
N THR A 192 -7.50 -13.61 -16.83
CA THR A 192 -7.29 -14.00 -15.44
C THR A 192 -5.94 -13.42 -14.98
N PRO A 193 -5.92 -12.34 -14.19
CA PRO A 193 -4.68 -11.64 -13.88
C PRO A 193 -3.84 -12.45 -12.87
N ASP A 194 -2.72 -12.95 -13.36
CA ASP A 194 -1.66 -13.56 -12.56
C ASP A 194 -0.46 -12.62 -12.40
N LYS A 195 0.59 -13.09 -11.74
CA LYS A 195 1.81 -12.29 -11.53
C LYS A 195 2.48 -11.91 -12.85
N ALA A 196 2.48 -12.79 -13.86
CA ALA A 196 3.10 -12.52 -15.16
C ALA A 196 2.34 -11.40 -15.88
N PHE A 197 1.00 -11.50 -15.92
CA PHE A 197 0.14 -10.44 -16.46
C PHE A 197 0.42 -9.07 -15.85
N TRP A 198 0.56 -8.98 -14.52
CA TRP A 198 0.83 -7.70 -13.86
C TRP A 198 2.19 -7.12 -14.26
N MET A 199 3.22 -7.95 -14.43
CA MET A 199 4.55 -7.49 -14.87
C MET A 199 4.55 -7.05 -16.34
N GLU A 200 3.87 -7.78 -17.21
CA GLU A 200 3.69 -7.40 -18.63
C GLU A 200 2.92 -6.08 -18.77
N LEU A 201 1.87 -5.90 -17.95
CA LEU A 201 1.10 -4.66 -17.96
C LEU A 201 1.92 -3.48 -17.44
N ALA A 202 2.77 -3.69 -16.42
CA ALA A 202 3.70 -2.67 -15.93
C ALA A 202 4.65 -2.20 -17.02
N GLU A 203 5.24 -3.13 -17.77
CA GLU A 203 6.14 -2.84 -18.90
C GLU A 203 5.38 -2.11 -20.03
N HIS A 204 4.21 -2.61 -20.40
CA HIS A 204 3.37 -2.00 -21.43
C HIS A 204 3.02 -0.54 -21.10
N GLN A 205 2.57 -0.27 -19.88
CA GLN A 205 2.17 1.08 -19.44
C GLN A 205 3.39 2.00 -19.30
N CYS A 206 4.52 1.49 -18.83
CA CYS A 206 5.76 2.22 -18.82
C CYS A 206 6.15 2.66 -20.24
N ASN A 207 6.14 1.74 -21.20
CA ASN A 207 6.44 2.03 -22.61
C ASN A 207 5.48 3.05 -23.22
N LEU A 208 4.18 2.97 -22.91
CA LEU A 208 3.20 3.97 -23.36
C LEU A 208 3.54 5.36 -22.83
N LEU A 209 3.84 5.45 -21.54
CA LEU A 209 4.15 6.70 -20.88
C LEU A 209 5.46 7.31 -21.40
N GLU A 210 6.52 6.49 -21.50
CA GLU A 210 7.84 6.95 -21.96
C GLU A 210 7.82 7.40 -23.41
N ASN A 211 7.08 6.74 -24.28
CA ASN A 211 6.92 7.15 -25.67
C ASN A 211 6.14 8.47 -25.82
N GLY A 212 5.31 8.84 -24.83
CA GLY A 212 4.55 10.09 -24.81
C GLY A 212 5.23 11.23 -24.05
N CYS A 213 6.01 10.95 -22.99
CA CYS A 213 6.50 11.97 -22.07
C CYS A 213 8.02 12.15 -22.02
N LEU A 214 8.81 11.20 -22.52
CA LEU A 214 10.25 11.38 -22.58
C LEU A 214 10.64 12.38 -23.69
N ASN A 215 11.69 13.13 -23.46
CA ASN A 215 12.23 14.07 -24.44
C ASN A 215 13.10 13.34 -25.48
N ARG A 216 12.50 12.91 -26.59
CA ARG A 216 13.22 12.19 -27.66
C ARG A 216 14.32 13.00 -28.35
N GLN A 217 14.37 14.33 -28.14
CA GLN A 217 15.41 15.19 -28.75
C GLN A 217 16.73 15.19 -27.97
N ALA A 218 16.74 14.68 -26.73
CA ALA A 218 17.95 14.61 -25.92
C ALA A 218 18.81 13.34 -26.18
N THR A 219 18.33 12.40 -27.00
CA THR A 219 19.00 11.12 -27.27
C THR A 219 19.57 11.01 -28.70
N ALA A 220 19.67 12.10 -29.43
CA ALA A 220 20.28 12.13 -30.79
C ALA A 220 21.63 12.81 -30.77
#